data_d6e2688bbc5bbff31275485504652278
#
_entry.id   d6e2688bbc5bbff31275485504652278
#
_cell.length_a   1.000
_cell.length_b   1.000
_cell.length_c   1.000
_cell.angle_alpha   90.00
_cell.angle_beta   90.00
_cell.angle_gamma   90.00
#
_symmetry.space_group_name_H-M   'P 1'
#
loop_
_entity.id
_entity.type
_entity.pdbx_description
1 polymer ?
#
loop_
_entity_poly.entity_id
_entity_poly.type
_entity_poly.pdbx_seq_one_letter_code
_entity_poly.pdbx_strand_id
1 'polypeptide(L)'
;MNPQLALLQPYPFERLRALFAGAAPSPRQTPISLSIGEPKHPTPQFIRDALCAGSGGLANYPTTAGTPALREAIAAWLRRRHNLASLDSATQVLPVLGSREALFAFAQTVVDASRAGATVVVPNPFYQIYEGAALLAGATPHYVNNLATRAYAPSFDQVAETILARTQLLYVCSPDNPTGRVMTQDEWRRLFELSDRHGFVIAADECYSEVYFDEAAPPLGALAAAQALGRDGYPRLVSFGSLSKRSNAPGLRSGYIAGDAALVKAFLLYRTYHGSAMSPAVAAASIAAWNDEGHVRANRALYAEKFAELQPRVDAVLPAARPDAAFYLWAKVPGDDTDFARRLYADEAVSVLPGSYLGREADGLNPGAGYVRIALVAQAAECAEGIERLIRFARRG
;
A
#
# COMPACT_ATOMS: atom_id res chain seq x y z
N MET A 1 15.20 -26.86 -3.38
CA MET A 1 14.70 -25.47 -3.21
C MET A 1 13.19 -25.52 -3.12
N ASN A 2 12.57 -24.53 -2.44
CA ASN A 2 11.11 -24.45 -2.36
C ASN A 2 10.51 -24.29 -3.77
N PRO A 3 9.68 -25.22 -4.26
CA PRO A 3 9.12 -25.16 -5.61
C PRO A 3 8.18 -23.96 -5.81
N GLN A 4 7.62 -23.42 -4.75
CA GLN A 4 6.73 -22.24 -4.81
C GLN A 4 7.45 -20.99 -5.31
N LEU A 5 8.78 -20.91 -5.18
CA LEU A 5 9.57 -19.79 -5.73
C LEU A 5 9.47 -19.68 -7.25
N ALA A 6 9.25 -20.80 -7.95
CA ALA A 6 9.09 -20.81 -9.42
C ALA A 6 7.74 -20.20 -9.88
N LEU A 7 6.79 -20.04 -8.97
CA LEU A 7 5.50 -19.42 -9.25
C LEU A 7 5.53 -17.88 -9.18
N LEU A 8 6.58 -17.31 -8.56
CA LEU A 8 6.72 -15.86 -8.43
C LEU A 8 6.99 -15.24 -9.81
N GLN A 9 6.25 -14.18 -10.11
CA GLN A 9 6.47 -13.40 -11.33
C GLN A 9 7.59 -12.36 -11.12
N PRO A 10 8.31 -11.96 -12.18
CA PRO A 10 9.25 -10.86 -12.10
C PRO A 10 8.58 -9.59 -11.56
N TYR A 11 9.26 -8.92 -10.64
CA TYR A 11 8.71 -7.72 -10.00
C TYR A 11 8.45 -6.60 -11.02
N PRO A 12 7.38 -5.79 -10.90
CA PRO A 12 7.00 -4.79 -11.90
C PRO A 12 8.14 -3.86 -12.33
N PHE A 13 9.01 -3.47 -11.40
CA PHE A 13 10.15 -2.60 -11.71
C PHE A 13 11.29 -3.32 -12.44
N GLU A 14 11.42 -4.63 -12.31
CA GLU A 14 12.34 -5.44 -13.12
C GLU A 14 11.80 -5.54 -14.55
N ARG A 15 10.51 -5.79 -14.69
CA ARG A 15 9.83 -5.77 -15.99
C ARG A 15 9.96 -4.41 -16.66
N LEU A 16 9.79 -3.31 -15.90
CA LEU A 16 9.94 -1.94 -16.42
C LEU A 16 11.39 -1.69 -16.89
N ARG A 17 12.37 -2.13 -16.13
CA ARG A 17 13.79 -2.03 -16.53
C ARG A 17 14.06 -2.82 -17.82
N ALA A 18 13.52 -4.02 -17.93
CA ALA A 18 13.63 -4.84 -19.14
C ALA A 18 12.92 -4.18 -20.34
N LEU A 19 11.75 -3.56 -20.13
CA LEU A 19 11.01 -2.83 -21.16
C LEU A 19 11.82 -1.66 -21.74
N PHE A 20 12.58 -0.98 -20.90
CA PHE A 20 13.41 0.16 -21.30
C PHE A 20 14.80 -0.25 -21.78
N ALA A 21 15.16 -1.55 -21.72
CA ALA A 21 16.42 -2.04 -22.28
C ALA A 21 16.45 -1.80 -23.79
N GLY A 22 17.44 -1.03 -24.24
CA GLY A 22 17.56 -0.64 -25.65
C GLY A 22 16.76 0.61 -26.06
N ALA A 23 15.92 1.18 -25.18
CA ALA A 23 15.32 2.49 -25.37
C ALA A 23 16.25 3.57 -24.76
N ALA A 24 17.01 4.26 -25.60
CA ALA A 24 17.86 5.36 -25.15
C ALA A 24 17.06 6.65 -25.22
N PRO A 25 16.77 7.34 -24.10
CA PRO A 25 16.14 8.64 -24.13
C PRO A 25 17.10 9.66 -24.77
N SER A 26 16.52 10.74 -25.32
CA SER A 26 17.33 11.83 -25.90
C SER A 26 18.39 12.31 -24.91
N PRO A 27 19.66 12.38 -25.28
CA PRO A 27 20.74 12.85 -24.38
C PRO A 27 20.58 14.33 -23.95
N ARG A 28 19.65 15.04 -24.59
CA ARG A 28 19.32 16.43 -24.25
C ARG A 28 18.34 16.60 -23.11
N GLN A 29 17.76 15.48 -22.61
CA GLN A 29 16.74 15.51 -21.56
C GLN A 29 17.20 14.69 -20.37
N THR A 30 17.18 15.30 -19.17
CA THR A 30 17.37 14.56 -17.92
C THR A 30 16.17 13.64 -17.67
N PRO A 31 16.38 12.33 -17.44
CA PRO A 31 15.28 11.42 -17.15
C PRO A 31 14.50 11.80 -15.88
N ILE A 32 13.17 11.78 -15.97
CA ILE A 32 12.25 12.01 -14.85
C ILE A 32 11.48 10.73 -14.57
N SER A 33 11.53 10.28 -13.31
CA SER A 33 10.81 9.08 -12.89
C SER A 33 9.49 9.43 -12.21
N LEU A 34 8.38 9.11 -12.88
CA LEU A 34 7.03 9.11 -12.34
C LEU A 34 6.48 7.69 -12.14
N SER A 35 7.34 6.68 -12.13
CA SER A 35 6.93 5.26 -12.05
C SER A 35 6.95 4.70 -10.63
N ILE A 36 7.94 5.07 -9.79
CA ILE A 36 8.18 4.50 -8.47
C ILE A 36 7.45 5.30 -7.40
N GLY A 37 6.59 4.63 -6.62
CA GLY A 37 5.87 5.24 -5.49
C GLY A 37 6.73 5.36 -4.23
N GLU A 38 7.89 6.00 -4.33
CA GLU A 38 8.77 6.30 -3.21
C GLU A 38 8.78 7.81 -2.95
N PRO A 39 8.34 8.27 -1.76
CA PRO A 39 8.35 9.69 -1.41
C PRO A 39 9.74 10.33 -1.61
N LYS A 40 9.77 11.49 -2.24
CA LYS A 40 11.00 12.29 -2.48
C LYS A 40 11.05 13.57 -1.65
N HIS A 41 10.01 13.87 -0.88
CA HIS A 41 10.10 14.94 0.11
C HIS A 41 11.09 14.54 1.22
N PRO A 42 11.84 15.48 1.82
CA PRO A 42 12.83 15.16 2.83
C PRO A 42 12.19 14.57 4.09
N THR A 43 12.85 13.59 4.69
CA THR A 43 12.49 13.11 6.04
C THR A 43 12.67 14.28 7.04
N PRO A 44 11.67 14.58 7.89
CA PRO A 44 11.74 15.64 8.87
C PRO A 44 12.97 15.54 9.79
N GLN A 45 13.59 16.70 10.10
CA GLN A 45 14.84 16.73 10.85
C GLN A 45 14.69 16.12 12.24
N PHE A 46 13.58 16.41 12.95
CA PHE A 46 13.35 15.87 14.31
C PHE A 46 13.29 14.33 14.34
N ILE A 47 12.85 13.67 13.26
CA ILE A 47 12.88 12.21 13.13
C ILE A 47 14.33 11.71 13.01
N ARG A 48 15.15 12.40 12.24
CA ARG A 48 16.59 12.11 12.10
C ARG A 48 17.33 12.31 13.41
N ASP A 49 17.02 13.39 14.12
CA ASP A 49 17.62 13.70 15.43
C ASP A 49 17.25 12.62 16.45
N ALA A 50 15.99 12.20 16.50
CA ALA A 50 15.54 11.10 17.37
C ALA A 50 16.21 9.76 17.03
N LEU A 51 16.44 9.48 15.73
CA LEU A 51 17.18 8.30 15.28
C LEU A 51 18.62 8.31 15.84
N CYS A 52 19.30 9.44 15.71
CA CYS A 52 20.68 9.60 16.21
C CYS A 52 20.72 9.47 17.75
N ALA A 53 19.81 10.13 18.46
CA ALA A 53 19.72 10.07 19.92
C ALA A 53 19.44 8.65 20.44
N GLY A 54 18.67 7.85 19.69
CA GLY A 54 18.33 6.46 20.03
C GLY A 54 19.47 5.45 19.86
N SER A 55 20.62 5.85 19.31
CA SER A 55 21.73 4.93 19.01
C SER A 55 22.41 4.31 20.23
N GLY A 56 22.24 4.90 21.41
CA GLY A 56 22.80 4.36 22.67
C GLY A 56 22.25 2.97 23.08
N GLY A 57 21.12 2.55 22.51
CA GLY A 57 20.52 1.24 22.79
C GLY A 57 21.07 0.05 22.00
N LEU A 58 22.08 0.26 21.13
CA LEU A 58 22.59 -0.77 20.21
C LEU A 58 23.31 -1.95 20.90
N ALA A 59 23.69 -1.81 22.17
CA ALA A 59 24.36 -2.88 22.90
C ALA A 59 23.44 -4.04 23.32
N ASN A 60 22.12 -3.91 23.18
CA ASN A 60 21.14 -4.91 23.63
C ASN A 60 20.26 -5.37 22.48
N TYR A 61 19.87 -6.64 22.52
CA TYR A 61 18.86 -7.16 21.60
C TYR A 61 17.50 -6.51 21.87
N PRO A 62 16.85 -5.94 20.82
CA PRO A 62 15.48 -5.44 20.96
C PRO A 62 14.49 -6.61 21.07
N THR A 63 13.37 -6.39 21.75
CA THR A 63 12.28 -7.36 21.80
C THR A 63 11.47 -7.35 20.50
N THR A 64 11.02 -8.51 20.05
CA THR A 64 10.14 -8.63 18.87
C THR A 64 8.82 -7.86 19.05
N ALA A 65 8.31 -7.83 20.27
CA ALA A 65 7.09 -7.09 20.62
C ALA A 65 7.24 -5.56 20.50
N GLY A 66 8.47 -5.05 20.39
CA GLY A 66 8.76 -3.63 20.53
C GLY A 66 8.59 -3.12 21.96
N THR A 67 9.01 -1.89 22.22
CA THR A 67 8.86 -1.29 23.55
C THR A 67 7.42 -0.91 23.84
N PRO A 68 6.97 -0.93 25.11
CA PRO A 68 5.64 -0.43 25.49
C PRO A 68 5.40 1.01 25.02
N ALA A 69 6.43 1.86 25.11
CA ALA A 69 6.34 3.25 24.64
C ALA A 69 6.05 3.38 23.13
N LEU A 70 6.68 2.53 22.30
CA LEU A 70 6.43 2.53 20.86
C LEU A 70 5.01 2.02 20.56
N ARG A 71 4.59 0.92 21.20
CA ARG A 71 3.22 0.40 21.01
C ARG A 71 2.17 1.39 21.44
N GLU A 72 2.40 2.11 22.55
CA GLU A 72 1.49 3.15 23.02
C GLU A 72 1.47 4.37 22.07
N ALA A 73 2.60 4.81 21.54
CA ALA A 73 2.66 5.90 20.56
C ALA A 73 1.81 5.56 19.31
N ILE A 74 1.92 4.33 18.80
CA ILE A 74 1.10 3.86 17.67
C ILE A 74 -0.39 3.78 18.06
N ALA A 75 -0.72 3.17 19.19
CA ALA A 75 -2.10 3.02 19.64
C ALA A 75 -2.76 4.39 19.90
N ALA A 76 -2.05 5.31 20.53
CA ALA A 76 -2.53 6.66 20.78
C ALA A 76 -2.78 7.42 19.47
N TRP A 77 -1.88 7.28 18.49
CA TRP A 77 -2.09 7.84 17.17
C TRP A 77 -3.34 7.26 16.49
N LEU A 78 -3.49 5.92 16.46
CA LEU A 78 -4.63 5.24 15.86
C LEU A 78 -5.96 5.68 16.51
N ARG A 79 -6.00 5.75 17.86
CA ARG A 79 -7.19 6.22 18.59
C ARG A 79 -7.55 7.64 18.19
N ARG A 80 -6.59 8.57 18.13
CA ARG A 80 -6.86 9.95 17.71
C ARG A 80 -7.29 10.05 16.25
N ARG A 81 -6.54 9.39 15.36
CA ARG A 81 -6.75 9.49 13.90
C ARG A 81 -8.08 8.91 13.45
N HIS A 82 -8.49 7.81 14.06
CA HIS A 82 -9.68 7.06 13.67
C HIS A 82 -10.83 7.18 14.69
N ASN A 83 -10.69 8.04 15.68
CA ASN A 83 -11.67 8.24 16.75
C ASN A 83 -12.10 6.91 17.39
N LEU A 84 -11.14 6.03 17.70
CA LEU A 84 -11.44 4.74 18.31
C LEU A 84 -11.70 4.89 19.80
N ALA A 85 -12.77 4.27 20.28
CA ALA A 85 -13.15 4.27 21.70
C ALA A 85 -12.09 3.54 22.54
N SER A 86 -11.52 2.45 21.99
CA SER A 86 -10.47 1.68 22.64
C SER A 86 -9.57 1.01 21.59
N LEU A 87 -8.30 0.88 21.94
CA LEU A 87 -7.32 0.03 21.26
C LEU A 87 -6.21 -0.25 22.28
N ASP A 88 -6.09 -1.49 22.74
CA ASP A 88 -5.09 -1.87 23.73
C ASP A 88 -3.70 -2.00 23.09
N SER A 89 -2.79 -1.13 23.48
CA SER A 89 -1.41 -1.12 22.99
C SER A 89 -0.62 -2.39 23.34
N ALA A 90 -1.04 -3.11 24.41
CA ALA A 90 -0.35 -4.31 24.86
C ALA A 90 -0.72 -5.56 24.06
N THR A 91 -1.94 -5.66 23.56
CA THR A 91 -2.45 -6.88 22.91
C THR A 91 -2.86 -6.69 21.47
N GLN A 92 -3.24 -5.47 21.05
CA GLN A 92 -3.83 -5.17 19.76
C GLN A 92 -2.90 -4.40 18.82
N VAL A 93 -1.66 -4.10 19.21
CA VAL A 93 -0.69 -3.34 18.41
C VAL A 93 0.67 -4.02 18.45
N LEU A 94 1.30 -4.17 17.27
CA LEU A 94 2.67 -4.68 17.15
C LEU A 94 3.45 -3.83 16.14
N PRO A 95 4.60 -3.25 16.52
CA PRO A 95 5.51 -2.60 15.58
C PRO A 95 6.10 -3.61 14.58
N VAL A 96 6.29 -3.17 13.32
CA VAL A 96 6.81 -3.99 12.23
C VAL A 96 7.92 -3.26 11.46
N LEU A 97 8.76 -4.00 10.74
CA LEU A 97 9.87 -3.44 9.93
C LEU A 97 9.38 -2.90 8.57
N GLY A 98 8.33 -2.07 8.62
CA GLY A 98 7.57 -1.58 7.49
C GLY A 98 6.50 -2.57 7.05
N SER A 99 5.45 -2.04 6.40
CA SER A 99 4.27 -2.84 6.03
C SER A 99 4.56 -3.93 5.00
N ARG A 100 5.54 -3.73 4.08
CA ARG A 100 5.88 -4.75 3.07
C ARG A 100 6.24 -6.09 3.70
N GLU A 101 7.17 -6.08 4.64
CA GLU A 101 7.61 -7.28 5.36
C GLU A 101 6.46 -7.90 6.14
N ALA A 102 5.70 -7.07 6.85
CA ALA A 102 4.61 -7.52 7.69
C ALA A 102 3.45 -8.14 6.89
N LEU A 103 3.02 -7.50 5.79
CA LEU A 103 1.99 -8.03 4.90
C LEU A 103 2.39 -9.38 4.31
N PHE A 104 3.66 -9.53 3.91
CA PHE A 104 4.19 -10.79 3.41
C PHE A 104 4.21 -11.87 4.50
N ALA A 105 4.79 -11.56 5.65
CA ALA A 105 4.93 -12.50 6.76
C ALA A 105 3.59 -12.90 7.40
N PHE A 106 2.60 -12.02 7.36
CA PHE A 106 1.29 -12.27 7.97
C PHE A 106 0.54 -13.43 7.30
N ALA A 107 0.68 -13.62 5.98
CA ALA A 107 0.10 -14.77 5.31
C ALA A 107 0.64 -16.11 5.87
N GLN A 108 1.92 -16.15 6.25
CA GLN A 108 2.52 -17.34 6.87
C GLN A 108 1.91 -17.68 8.24
N THR A 109 1.31 -16.68 8.90
CA THR A 109 0.65 -16.87 10.20
C THR A 109 -0.78 -17.36 10.05
N VAL A 110 -1.47 -16.95 8.98
CA VAL A 110 -2.91 -17.18 8.79
C VAL A 110 -3.20 -18.40 7.94
N VAL A 111 -2.38 -18.64 6.91
CA VAL A 111 -2.65 -19.70 5.93
C VAL A 111 -2.27 -21.06 6.49
N ASP A 112 -3.23 -21.95 6.56
CA ASP A 112 -3.06 -23.39 6.79
C ASP A 112 -3.01 -24.10 5.43
N ALA A 113 -1.80 -24.35 4.94
CA ALA A 113 -1.57 -25.02 3.65
C ALA A 113 -1.97 -26.51 3.66
N SER A 114 -2.25 -27.11 4.83
CA SER A 114 -2.71 -28.49 4.92
C SER A 114 -4.19 -28.64 4.50
N ARG A 115 -4.94 -27.53 4.49
CA ARG A 115 -6.33 -27.51 4.02
C ARG A 115 -6.36 -27.51 2.50
N ALA A 116 -7.08 -28.48 1.93
CA ALA A 116 -7.21 -28.62 0.49
C ALA A 116 -7.81 -27.35 -0.15
N GLY A 117 -7.12 -26.81 -1.13
CA GLY A 117 -7.55 -25.62 -1.86
C GLY A 117 -7.45 -24.31 -1.07
N ALA A 118 -6.54 -24.23 -0.06
CA ALA A 118 -6.26 -22.98 0.65
C ALA A 118 -6.16 -21.80 -0.32
N THR A 119 -6.96 -20.77 -0.09
CA THR A 119 -7.10 -19.62 -0.99
C THR A 119 -6.83 -18.31 -0.24
N VAL A 120 -6.15 -17.39 -0.92
CA VAL A 120 -6.01 -15.99 -0.51
C VAL A 120 -6.65 -15.11 -1.58
N VAL A 121 -7.61 -14.28 -1.19
CA VAL A 121 -8.26 -13.33 -2.10
C VAL A 121 -7.44 -12.04 -2.17
N VAL A 122 -7.21 -11.56 -3.40
CA VAL A 122 -6.36 -10.41 -3.71
C VAL A 122 -7.11 -9.45 -4.65
N PRO A 123 -7.20 -8.13 -4.35
CA PRO A 123 -7.72 -7.16 -5.31
C PRO A 123 -6.86 -7.14 -6.58
N ASN A 124 -7.40 -6.74 -7.71
CA ASN A 124 -6.69 -6.70 -8.99
C ASN A 124 -7.07 -5.42 -9.77
N PRO A 125 -6.16 -4.50 -10.08
CA PRO A 125 -4.70 -4.52 -9.83
C PRO A 125 -4.35 -4.53 -8.33
N PHE A 126 -3.10 -4.84 -8.00
CA PHE A 126 -2.68 -5.03 -6.60
C PHE A 126 -1.20 -4.73 -6.36
N TYR A 127 -0.83 -4.74 -5.08
CA TYR A 127 0.56 -4.74 -4.65
C TYR A 127 1.10 -6.18 -4.66
N GLN A 128 2.12 -6.47 -5.46
CA GLN A 128 2.59 -7.83 -5.76
C GLN A 128 3.04 -8.64 -4.54
N ILE A 129 3.21 -8.00 -3.41
CA ILE A 129 3.52 -8.67 -2.14
C ILE A 129 2.39 -9.60 -1.72
N TYR A 130 1.12 -9.27 -1.99
CA TYR A 130 -0.02 -10.11 -1.61
C TYR A 130 0.01 -11.46 -2.34
N GLU A 131 0.30 -11.45 -3.65
CA GLU A 131 0.44 -12.67 -4.46
C GLU A 131 1.61 -13.52 -3.97
N GLY A 132 2.79 -12.90 -3.80
CA GLY A 132 3.97 -13.59 -3.30
C GLY A 132 3.78 -14.18 -1.90
N ALA A 133 3.08 -13.45 -1.01
CA ALA A 133 2.72 -13.92 0.32
C ALA A 133 1.80 -15.15 0.27
N ALA A 134 0.76 -15.11 -0.58
CA ALA A 134 -0.17 -16.23 -0.78
C ALA A 134 0.55 -17.48 -1.28
N LEU A 135 1.32 -17.34 -2.37
CA LEU A 135 2.05 -18.44 -3.00
C LEU A 135 3.06 -19.08 -2.04
N LEU A 136 3.88 -18.29 -1.35
CA LEU A 136 4.90 -18.82 -0.46
C LEU A 136 4.34 -19.32 0.88
N ALA A 137 3.10 -18.94 1.23
CA ALA A 137 2.34 -19.57 2.32
C ALA A 137 1.67 -20.89 1.90
N GLY A 138 1.75 -21.27 0.61
CA GLY A 138 1.14 -22.50 0.09
C GLY A 138 -0.33 -22.38 -0.28
N ALA A 139 -0.84 -21.16 -0.42
CA ALA A 139 -2.20 -20.89 -0.90
C ALA A 139 -2.24 -20.52 -2.38
N THR A 140 -3.41 -20.66 -2.98
CA THR A 140 -3.68 -20.17 -4.34
C THR A 140 -4.24 -18.74 -4.25
N PRO A 141 -3.63 -17.74 -4.91
CA PRO A 141 -4.22 -16.42 -5.02
C PRO A 141 -5.45 -16.46 -5.93
N HIS A 142 -6.55 -15.84 -5.48
CA HIS A 142 -7.75 -15.59 -6.27
C HIS A 142 -7.89 -14.08 -6.47
N TYR A 143 -7.89 -13.63 -7.73
CA TYR A 143 -7.89 -12.20 -8.08
C TYR A 143 -9.31 -11.69 -8.27
N VAL A 144 -9.60 -10.52 -7.68
CA VAL A 144 -10.90 -9.83 -7.81
C VAL A 144 -10.69 -8.53 -8.58
N ASN A 145 -11.25 -8.47 -9.80
CA ASN A 145 -11.05 -7.33 -10.69
C ASN A 145 -11.77 -6.07 -10.20
N ASN A 146 -11.01 -5.01 -9.94
CA ASN A 146 -11.50 -3.66 -9.65
C ASN A 146 -11.60 -2.88 -10.97
N LEU A 147 -12.81 -2.74 -11.52
CA LEU A 147 -13.05 -2.19 -12.84
C LEU A 147 -13.46 -0.72 -12.83
N ALA A 148 -13.05 0.02 -13.85
CA ALA A 148 -13.46 1.41 -14.06
C ALA A 148 -14.99 1.59 -14.15
N THR A 149 -15.70 0.60 -14.70
CA THR A 149 -17.17 0.59 -14.77
C THR A 149 -17.87 0.57 -13.42
N ARG A 150 -17.13 0.23 -12.36
CA ARG A 150 -17.57 0.25 -10.96
C ARG A 150 -16.79 1.27 -10.12
N ALA A 151 -16.20 2.28 -10.76
CA ALA A 151 -15.32 3.25 -10.10
C ALA A 151 -14.23 2.56 -9.24
N TYR A 152 -13.70 1.43 -9.71
CA TYR A 152 -12.70 0.59 -9.05
C TYR A 152 -13.12 0.06 -7.68
N ALA A 153 -14.42 -0.01 -7.40
CA ALA A 153 -14.94 -0.64 -6.17
C ALA A 153 -14.59 -2.13 -6.14
N PRO A 154 -14.08 -2.67 -5.02
CA PRO A 154 -13.81 -4.09 -4.90
C PRO A 154 -15.11 -4.91 -4.93
N SER A 155 -15.12 -5.97 -5.73
CA SER A 155 -16.29 -6.82 -5.96
C SER A 155 -16.22 -8.11 -5.14
N PHE A 156 -15.81 -8.04 -3.88
CA PHE A 156 -15.66 -9.23 -3.03
C PHE A 156 -16.96 -10.01 -2.85
N ASP A 157 -18.10 -9.33 -2.93
CA ASP A 157 -19.45 -9.92 -2.90
C ASP A 157 -19.80 -10.74 -4.15
N GLN A 158 -19.01 -10.64 -5.22
CA GLN A 158 -19.17 -11.42 -6.46
C GLN A 158 -18.27 -12.66 -6.52
N VAL A 159 -17.40 -12.84 -5.52
CA VAL A 159 -16.57 -14.04 -5.43
C VAL A 159 -17.47 -15.26 -5.18
N ALA A 160 -17.26 -16.32 -5.97
CA ALA A 160 -18.06 -17.53 -5.85
C ALA A 160 -17.98 -18.13 -4.43
N GLU A 161 -19.13 -18.61 -3.93
CA GLU A 161 -19.22 -19.25 -2.59
C GLU A 161 -18.18 -20.37 -2.40
N THR A 162 -17.92 -21.15 -3.45
CA THR A 162 -16.91 -22.22 -3.43
C THR A 162 -15.49 -21.72 -3.24
N ILE A 163 -15.19 -20.49 -3.61
CA ILE A 163 -13.91 -19.82 -3.36
C ILE A 163 -13.90 -19.25 -1.95
N LEU A 164 -14.95 -18.51 -1.56
CA LEU A 164 -15.08 -17.94 -0.22
C LEU A 164 -14.97 -19.00 0.88
N ALA A 165 -15.58 -20.17 0.68
CA ALA A 165 -15.52 -21.29 1.62
C ALA A 165 -14.09 -21.84 1.85
N ARG A 166 -13.15 -21.59 0.93
CA ARG A 166 -11.74 -21.99 1.03
C ARG A 166 -10.81 -20.82 1.33
N THR A 167 -11.34 -19.61 1.33
CA THR A 167 -10.57 -18.39 1.61
C THR A 167 -10.16 -18.37 3.08
N GLN A 168 -8.89 -18.14 3.33
CA GLN A 168 -8.35 -18.02 4.68
C GLN A 168 -7.90 -16.59 5.00
N LEU A 169 -7.46 -15.88 3.97
CA LEU A 169 -6.99 -14.50 4.06
C LEU A 169 -7.53 -13.71 2.87
N LEU A 170 -7.95 -12.47 3.10
CA LEU A 170 -8.32 -11.51 2.07
C LEU A 170 -7.54 -10.22 2.31
N TYR A 171 -6.79 -9.78 1.31
CA TYR A 171 -6.11 -8.49 1.33
C TYR A 171 -7.01 -7.38 0.81
N VAL A 172 -6.97 -6.23 1.48
CA VAL A 172 -7.58 -4.97 1.05
C VAL A 172 -6.49 -3.91 1.00
N CYS A 173 -6.51 -3.05 -0.01
CA CYS A 173 -5.71 -1.81 -0.02
C CYS A 173 -6.67 -0.62 -0.03
N SER A 174 -6.66 0.19 1.03
CA SER A 174 -7.51 1.38 1.13
C SER A 174 -6.81 2.46 1.97
N PRO A 175 -6.40 3.56 1.35
CA PRO A 175 -6.51 3.93 -0.07
C PRO A 175 -5.76 2.99 -1.00
N ASP A 176 -6.34 2.71 -2.17
CA ASP A 176 -5.87 1.70 -3.10
C ASP A 176 -4.61 2.12 -3.89
N ASN A 177 -3.76 1.18 -4.15
CA ASN A 177 -2.69 1.26 -5.13
C ASN A 177 -3.00 0.29 -6.29
N PRO A 178 -3.34 0.80 -7.50
CA PRO A 178 -2.91 2.07 -8.08
C PRO A 178 -3.94 3.21 -8.11
N THR A 179 -5.21 2.98 -7.80
CA THR A 179 -6.31 3.89 -8.14
C THR A 179 -6.50 5.06 -7.17
N GLY A 180 -5.97 4.94 -5.95
CA GLY A 180 -6.16 5.91 -4.88
C GLY A 180 -7.57 5.91 -4.25
N ARG A 181 -8.42 4.93 -4.61
CA ARG A 181 -9.78 4.82 -4.10
C ARG A 181 -9.81 4.43 -2.63
N VAL A 182 -10.75 5.01 -1.88
CA VAL A 182 -11.02 4.67 -0.48
C VAL A 182 -12.30 3.83 -0.38
N MET A 183 -12.27 2.77 0.41
CA MET A 183 -13.45 1.94 0.67
C MET A 183 -14.48 2.70 1.51
N THR A 184 -15.75 2.58 1.12
CA THR A 184 -16.88 3.15 1.84
C THR A 184 -17.29 2.29 3.04
N GLN A 185 -18.08 2.88 3.98
CA GLN A 185 -18.63 2.15 5.12
C GLN A 185 -19.48 0.95 4.71
N ASP A 186 -20.22 1.06 3.60
CA ASP A 186 -21.07 -0.03 3.10
C ASP A 186 -20.26 -1.17 2.51
N GLU A 187 -19.15 -0.88 1.85
CA GLU A 187 -18.23 -1.90 1.34
C GLU A 187 -17.54 -2.65 2.48
N TRP A 188 -17.12 -1.93 3.53
CA TRP A 188 -16.60 -2.55 4.74
C TRP A 188 -17.64 -3.44 5.42
N ARG A 189 -18.90 -2.99 5.53
CA ARG A 189 -19.98 -3.82 6.11
C ARG A 189 -20.13 -5.14 5.35
N ARG A 190 -20.27 -5.09 4.03
CA ARG A 190 -20.39 -6.30 3.19
C ARG A 190 -19.19 -7.22 3.35
N LEU A 191 -17.99 -6.68 3.38
CA LEU A 191 -16.77 -7.47 3.55
C LEU A 191 -16.72 -8.14 4.94
N PHE A 192 -17.14 -7.45 5.98
CA PHE A 192 -17.23 -8.04 7.33
C PHE A 192 -18.29 -9.13 7.40
N GLU A 193 -19.43 -8.95 6.78
CA GLU A 193 -20.48 -9.99 6.69
C GLU A 193 -19.97 -11.24 5.99
N LEU A 194 -19.19 -11.10 4.91
CA LEU A 194 -18.54 -12.22 4.24
C LEU A 194 -17.51 -12.90 5.13
N SER A 195 -16.67 -12.12 5.82
CA SER A 195 -15.68 -12.64 6.77
C SER A 195 -16.34 -13.40 7.92
N ASP A 196 -17.48 -12.91 8.43
CA ASP A 196 -18.23 -13.57 9.50
C ASP A 196 -18.83 -14.90 9.04
N ARG A 197 -19.36 -14.93 7.81
CA ARG A 197 -19.98 -16.12 7.22
C ARG A 197 -18.97 -17.21 6.88
N HIS A 198 -17.81 -16.83 6.33
CA HIS A 198 -16.82 -17.78 5.80
C HIS A 198 -15.61 -17.99 6.69
N GLY A 199 -15.41 -17.13 7.70
CA GLY A 199 -14.35 -17.28 8.69
C GLY A 199 -12.96 -16.82 8.25
N PHE A 200 -12.82 -16.15 7.10
CA PHE A 200 -11.52 -15.65 6.64
C PHE A 200 -11.07 -14.38 7.39
N VAL A 201 -9.76 -14.18 7.43
CA VAL A 201 -9.13 -12.99 8.00
C VAL A 201 -9.02 -11.88 6.96
N ILE A 202 -9.23 -10.63 7.38
CA ILE A 202 -9.05 -9.44 6.56
C ILE A 202 -7.74 -8.75 6.96
N ALA A 203 -6.84 -8.56 5.99
CA ALA A 203 -5.61 -7.78 6.11
C ALA A 203 -5.75 -6.46 5.34
N ALA A 204 -5.99 -5.36 6.05
CA ALA A 204 -6.17 -4.04 5.48
C ALA A 204 -4.82 -3.31 5.37
N ASP A 205 -4.31 -3.13 4.14
CA ASP A 205 -3.14 -2.30 3.86
C ASP A 205 -3.55 -0.83 3.75
N GLU A 206 -3.25 -0.06 4.77
CA GLU A 206 -3.59 1.36 4.92
C GLU A 206 -2.36 2.27 4.79
N CYS A 207 -1.32 1.83 4.05
CA CYS A 207 -0.07 2.56 3.89
C CYS A 207 -0.24 3.98 3.36
N TYR A 208 -1.32 4.27 2.66
CA TYR A 208 -1.61 5.57 2.04
C TYR A 208 -2.65 6.39 2.82
N SER A 209 -3.13 5.94 3.98
CA SER A 209 -4.19 6.60 4.77
C SER A 209 -3.88 8.05 5.14
N GLU A 210 -2.60 8.43 5.17
CA GLU A 210 -2.16 9.77 5.55
C GLU A 210 -1.76 10.65 4.35
N VAL A 211 -1.99 10.18 3.12
CA VAL A 211 -1.77 10.95 1.89
C VAL A 211 -3.12 11.22 1.24
N TYR A 212 -3.78 12.31 1.65
CA TYR A 212 -5.09 12.74 1.15
C TYR A 212 -5.13 14.26 0.99
N PHE A 213 -6.21 14.81 0.40
CA PHE A 213 -6.21 16.16 -0.14
C PHE A 213 -7.17 17.13 0.55
N ASP A 214 -8.01 16.66 1.47
CA ASP A 214 -8.96 17.45 2.23
C ASP A 214 -8.90 17.05 3.70
N GLU A 215 -8.42 17.94 4.56
CA GLU A 215 -8.30 17.71 6.01
C GLU A 215 -9.66 17.45 6.69
N ALA A 216 -10.77 17.91 6.07
CA ALA A 216 -12.13 17.68 6.58
C ALA A 216 -12.67 16.29 6.20
N ALA A 217 -12.07 15.62 5.20
CA ALA A 217 -12.52 14.33 4.68
C ALA A 217 -11.38 13.28 4.67
N PRO A 218 -10.83 12.93 5.85
CA PRO A 218 -9.78 11.92 5.94
C PRO A 218 -10.30 10.54 5.51
N PRO A 219 -9.47 9.70 4.87
CA PRO A 219 -9.83 8.34 4.50
C PRO A 219 -10.36 7.52 5.67
N LEU A 220 -11.45 6.78 5.43
CA LEU A 220 -12.00 5.85 6.41
C LEU A 220 -11.06 4.66 6.59
N GLY A 221 -10.60 4.44 7.81
CA GLY A 221 -9.78 3.28 8.15
C GLY A 221 -10.61 2.06 8.52
N ALA A 222 -10.06 0.86 8.32
CA ALA A 222 -10.72 -0.41 8.60
C ALA A 222 -11.16 -0.55 10.06
N LEU A 223 -10.32 -0.13 11.01
CA LEU A 223 -10.66 -0.18 12.44
C LEU A 223 -11.81 0.77 12.78
N ALA A 224 -11.84 1.97 12.20
CA ALA A 224 -12.96 2.92 12.37
C ALA A 224 -14.26 2.36 11.77
N ALA A 225 -14.18 1.76 10.58
CA ALA A 225 -15.32 1.11 9.95
C ALA A 225 -15.87 -0.04 10.79
N ALA A 226 -14.99 -0.87 11.36
CA ALA A 226 -15.37 -1.96 12.25
C ALA A 226 -16.04 -1.44 13.52
N GLN A 227 -15.46 -0.45 14.19
CA GLN A 227 -16.06 0.17 15.38
C GLN A 227 -17.45 0.76 15.10
N ALA A 228 -17.60 1.50 13.99
CA ALA A 228 -18.89 2.09 13.60
C ALA A 228 -19.97 1.04 13.32
N LEU A 229 -19.60 -0.21 13.09
CA LEU A 229 -20.49 -1.37 12.89
C LEU A 229 -20.62 -2.25 14.15
N GLY A 230 -20.13 -1.79 15.30
CA GLY A 230 -20.22 -2.51 16.57
C GLY A 230 -19.34 -3.76 16.64
N ARG A 231 -18.27 -3.82 15.86
CA ARG A 231 -17.32 -4.95 15.86
C ARG A 231 -16.21 -4.72 16.88
N ASP A 232 -16.58 -4.78 18.15
CA ASP A 232 -15.66 -4.61 19.28
C ASP A 232 -14.54 -5.66 19.25
N GLY A 233 -13.31 -5.21 19.55
CA GLY A 233 -12.14 -6.09 19.50
C GLY A 233 -11.64 -6.47 18.09
N TYR A 234 -12.30 -5.98 17.03
CA TYR A 234 -11.90 -6.15 15.62
C TYR A 234 -11.80 -7.61 15.15
N PRO A 235 -12.79 -8.48 15.39
CA PRO A 235 -12.68 -9.91 15.11
C PRO A 235 -12.30 -10.16 13.64
N ARG A 236 -11.26 -10.99 13.43
CA ARG A 236 -10.68 -11.35 12.13
C ARG A 236 -10.19 -10.18 11.27
N LEU A 237 -9.92 -9.02 11.86
CA LEU A 237 -9.44 -7.84 11.14
C LEU A 237 -8.10 -7.38 11.69
N VAL A 238 -7.15 -7.11 10.80
CA VAL A 238 -5.93 -6.37 11.11
C VAL A 238 -5.69 -5.27 10.08
N SER A 239 -5.22 -4.12 10.55
CA SER A 239 -4.79 -2.98 9.75
C SER A 239 -3.27 -2.87 9.78
N PHE A 240 -2.68 -2.55 8.64
CA PHE A 240 -1.25 -2.30 8.47
C PHE A 240 -1.01 -0.86 8.05
N GLY A 241 -0.10 -0.19 8.73
CA GLY A 241 0.32 1.15 8.36
C GLY A 241 1.83 1.32 8.38
N SER A 242 2.32 2.44 7.86
CA SER A 242 3.75 2.68 7.70
C SER A 242 4.12 4.16 7.81
N LEU A 243 5.28 4.44 8.40
CA LEU A 243 5.90 5.77 8.37
C LEU A 243 6.48 6.12 6.98
N SER A 244 6.60 5.14 6.07
CA SER A 244 7.20 5.36 4.74
C SER A 244 6.52 6.47 3.95
N LYS A 245 5.16 6.49 3.96
CA LYS A 245 4.36 7.46 3.19
C LYS A 245 3.90 8.63 4.07
N ARG A 246 3.50 8.31 5.31
CA ARG A 246 3.06 9.29 6.30
C ARG A 246 4.13 10.32 6.64
N SER A 247 5.37 9.88 6.80
CA SER A 247 6.46 10.69 7.38
C SER A 247 7.67 10.84 6.44
N ASN A 248 7.53 10.52 5.16
CA ASN A 248 8.63 10.54 4.18
C ASN A 248 9.90 9.82 4.69
N ALA A 249 9.72 8.69 5.37
CA ALA A 249 10.81 7.94 5.97
C ALA A 249 10.82 6.47 5.53
N PRO A 250 10.84 6.17 4.20
CA PRO A 250 10.79 4.79 3.72
C PRO A 250 12.02 3.98 4.14
N GLY A 251 13.19 4.62 4.26
CA GLY A 251 14.43 4.00 4.72
C GLY A 251 14.43 3.62 6.21
N LEU A 252 13.57 4.21 7.03
CA LEU A 252 13.47 3.91 8.46
C LEU A 252 12.97 2.49 8.72
N ARG A 253 12.26 1.87 7.77
CA ARG A 253 11.65 0.54 7.89
C ARG A 253 10.77 0.41 9.15
N SER A 254 9.81 1.31 9.31
CA SER A 254 8.89 1.34 10.45
C SER A 254 7.43 1.38 10.03
N GLY A 255 6.61 0.61 10.74
CA GLY A 255 5.17 0.51 10.58
C GLY A 255 4.54 -0.24 11.75
N TYR A 256 3.27 -0.58 11.59
CA TYR A 256 2.52 -1.35 12.57
C TYR A 256 1.59 -2.36 11.91
N ILE A 257 1.18 -3.35 12.70
CA ILE A 257 -0.07 -4.11 12.57
C ILE A 257 -0.91 -3.83 13.81
N ALA A 258 -2.23 -3.63 13.63
CA ALA A 258 -3.15 -3.40 14.73
C ALA A 258 -4.52 -4.03 14.44
N GLY A 259 -5.24 -4.50 15.47
CA GLY A 259 -6.58 -5.07 15.33
C GLY A 259 -6.86 -6.24 16.26
N ASP A 260 -7.32 -7.37 15.73
CA ASP A 260 -7.65 -8.59 16.49
C ASP A 260 -6.48 -9.06 17.35
N ALA A 261 -6.66 -9.08 18.67
CA ALA A 261 -5.62 -9.43 19.62
C ALA A 261 -5.09 -10.86 19.47
N ALA A 262 -5.95 -11.81 19.04
CA ALA A 262 -5.53 -13.19 18.82
C ALA A 262 -4.63 -13.31 17.60
N LEU A 263 -4.95 -12.58 16.53
CA LEU A 263 -4.13 -12.51 15.32
C LEU A 263 -2.79 -11.80 15.58
N VAL A 264 -2.81 -10.69 16.32
CA VAL A 264 -1.59 -9.95 16.71
C VAL A 264 -0.68 -10.85 17.58
N LYS A 265 -1.25 -11.61 18.51
CA LYS A 265 -0.51 -12.57 19.35
C LYS A 265 0.12 -13.70 18.52
N ALA A 266 -0.63 -14.27 17.57
CA ALA A 266 -0.13 -15.33 16.69
C ALA A 266 1.00 -14.80 15.79
N PHE A 267 0.83 -13.60 15.24
CA PHE A 267 1.84 -12.95 14.42
C PHE A 267 3.11 -12.59 15.20
N LEU A 268 2.97 -12.15 16.46
CA LEU A 268 4.11 -11.93 17.34
C LEU A 268 4.91 -13.23 17.55
N LEU A 269 4.23 -14.36 17.77
CA LEU A 269 4.88 -15.66 17.89
C LEU A 269 5.67 -16.01 16.62
N TYR A 270 5.05 -15.90 15.45
CA TYR A 270 5.72 -16.12 14.16
C TYR A 270 6.97 -15.23 14.02
N ARG A 271 6.82 -13.93 14.30
CA ARG A 271 7.92 -12.96 14.18
C ARG A 271 9.06 -13.23 15.15
N THR A 272 8.78 -13.81 16.32
CA THR A 272 9.80 -14.19 17.29
C THR A 272 10.75 -15.25 16.72
N TYR A 273 10.22 -16.21 15.98
CA TYR A 273 11.03 -17.20 15.25
C TYR A 273 11.68 -16.63 13.98
N HIS A 274 10.99 -15.77 13.28
CA HIS A 274 11.49 -15.10 12.08
C HIS A 274 12.62 -14.10 12.39
N GLY A 275 12.69 -13.57 13.62
CA GLY A 275 13.77 -12.69 14.07
C GLY A 275 13.55 -11.21 13.75
N SER A 276 12.33 -10.79 13.44
CA SER A 276 12.00 -9.40 13.08
C SER A 276 11.85 -8.52 14.32
N ALA A 277 12.90 -7.80 14.70
CA ALA A 277 12.86 -6.86 15.82
C ALA A 277 13.37 -5.48 15.40
N MET A 278 12.67 -4.42 15.84
CA MET A 278 13.03 -3.04 15.49
C MET A 278 14.18 -2.55 16.39
N SER A 279 15.22 -1.97 15.80
CA SER A 279 16.33 -1.43 16.57
C SER A 279 15.89 -0.27 17.48
N PRO A 280 16.55 -0.06 18.64
CA PRO A 280 16.21 1.02 19.56
C PRO A 280 16.25 2.41 18.92
N ALA A 281 17.18 2.65 18.01
CA ALA A 281 17.28 3.90 17.28
C ALA A 281 16.06 4.15 16.38
N VAL A 282 15.64 3.12 15.62
CA VAL A 282 14.44 3.22 14.79
C VAL A 282 13.19 3.34 15.65
N ALA A 283 13.13 2.67 16.82
CA ALA A 283 12.00 2.80 17.75
C ALA A 283 11.87 4.23 18.28
N ALA A 284 12.97 4.88 18.67
CA ALA A 284 12.98 6.27 19.13
C ALA A 284 12.49 7.24 18.03
N ALA A 285 13.00 7.11 16.81
CA ALA A 285 12.56 7.88 15.67
C ALA A 285 11.07 7.66 15.33
N SER A 286 10.62 6.41 15.47
CA SER A 286 9.21 6.05 15.23
C SER A 286 8.28 6.66 16.27
N ILE A 287 8.64 6.65 17.56
CA ILE A 287 7.89 7.31 18.63
C ILE A 287 7.75 8.81 18.35
N ALA A 288 8.86 9.46 17.99
CA ALA A 288 8.82 10.88 17.62
C ALA A 288 7.86 11.14 16.44
N ALA A 289 7.94 10.32 15.40
CA ALA A 289 7.10 10.45 14.21
C ALA A 289 5.61 10.22 14.51
N TRP A 290 5.25 9.17 15.29
CA TRP A 290 3.85 8.87 15.63
C TRP A 290 3.21 9.93 16.53
N ASN A 291 4.01 10.65 17.31
CA ASN A 291 3.53 11.69 18.22
C ASN A 291 3.40 13.08 17.58
N ASP A 292 3.88 13.28 16.36
CA ASP A 292 3.77 14.56 15.65
C ASP A 292 2.84 14.48 14.45
N GLU A 293 1.88 15.40 14.36
CA GLU A 293 0.98 15.58 13.21
C GLU A 293 1.33 16.82 12.38
N GLY A 294 2.21 17.69 12.86
CA GLY A 294 2.58 18.90 12.15
C GLY A 294 3.23 18.58 10.81
N HIS A 295 4.24 17.70 10.83
CA HIS A 295 4.93 17.27 9.62
C HIS A 295 4.02 16.51 8.64
N VAL A 296 3.02 15.76 9.15
CA VAL A 296 2.08 14.99 8.31
C VAL A 296 1.16 15.93 7.55
N ARG A 297 0.58 16.93 8.24
CA ARG A 297 -0.22 17.98 7.58
C ARG A 297 0.58 18.76 6.54
N ALA A 298 1.81 19.15 6.88
CA ALA A 298 2.70 19.82 5.93
C ALA A 298 2.99 18.94 4.70
N ASN A 299 3.25 17.64 4.88
CA ASN A 299 3.44 16.70 3.79
C ASN A 299 2.19 16.55 2.91
N ARG A 300 0.99 16.44 3.52
CA ARG A 300 -0.28 16.37 2.78
C ARG A 300 -0.52 17.62 1.93
N ALA A 301 -0.25 18.81 2.48
CA ALA A 301 -0.40 20.06 1.74
C ALA A 301 0.43 20.06 0.44
N LEU A 302 1.69 19.59 0.49
CA LEU A 302 2.53 19.47 -0.71
C LEU A 302 1.95 18.52 -1.76
N TYR A 303 1.33 17.42 -1.34
CA TYR A 303 0.63 16.52 -2.27
C TYR A 303 -0.65 17.15 -2.81
N ALA A 304 -1.46 17.81 -1.95
CA ALA A 304 -2.70 18.46 -2.35
C ALA A 304 -2.45 19.54 -3.42
N GLU A 305 -1.40 20.36 -3.26
CA GLU A 305 -0.99 21.36 -4.25
C GLU A 305 -0.61 20.71 -5.59
N LYS A 306 0.23 19.68 -5.58
CA LYS A 306 0.61 18.96 -6.81
C LYS A 306 -0.60 18.36 -7.53
N PHE A 307 -1.54 17.76 -6.80
CA PHE A 307 -2.73 17.17 -7.40
C PHE A 307 -3.71 18.21 -7.91
N ALA A 308 -3.89 19.34 -7.20
CA ALA A 308 -4.74 20.44 -7.66
C ALA A 308 -4.26 21.05 -8.98
N GLU A 309 -2.95 21.17 -9.17
CA GLU A 309 -2.35 21.70 -10.37
C GLU A 309 -2.27 20.69 -11.51
N LEU A 310 -1.77 19.47 -11.24
CA LEU A 310 -1.31 18.57 -12.28
C LEU A 310 -2.38 17.58 -12.76
N GLN A 311 -3.28 17.11 -11.87
CA GLN A 311 -4.29 16.13 -12.23
C GLN A 311 -5.25 16.64 -13.34
N PRO A 312 -5.81 17.87 -13.28
CA PRO A 312 -6.69 18.35 -14.35
C PRO A 312 -5.99 18.45 -15.69
N ARG A 313 -4.69 18.73 -15.69
CA ARG A 313 -3.87 18.83 -16.91
C ARG A 313 -3.62 17.47 -17.56
N VAL A 314 -3.42 16.42 -16.72
CA VAL A 314 -3.33 15.04 -17.22
C VAL A 314 -4.69 14.59 -17.75
N ASP A 315 -5.77 14.80 -17.00
CA ASP A 315 -7.12 14.38 -17.36
C ASP A 315 -7.61 14.99 -18.69
N ALA A 316 -7.14 16.18 -19.02
CA ALA A 316 -7.44 16.84 -20.30
C ALA A 316 -6.85 16.13 -21.54
N VAL A 317 -5.89 15.23 -21.37
CA VAL A 317 -5.23 14.50 -22.48
C VAL A 317 -5.30 12.97 -22.33
N LEU A 318 -5.28 12.48 -21.11
CA LEU A 318 -5.41 11.06 -20.75
C LEU A 318 -6.43 10.95 -19.63
N PRO A 319 -7.59 10.28 -19.82
CA PRO A 319 -8.59 10.14 -18.77
C PRO A 319 -7.98 9.61 -17.48
N ALA A 320 -7.97 10.46 -16.46
CA ALA A 320 -7.35 10.19 -15.16
C ALA A 320 -8.17 10.86 -14.04
N ALA A 321 -9.19 10.19 -13.53
CA ALA A 321 -10.01 10.72 -12.45
C ALA A 321 -9.15 11.11 -11.24
N ARG A 322 -9.60 12.14 -10.51
CA ARG A 322 -8.95 12.53 -9.27
C ARG A 322 -9.11 11.38 -8.24
N PRO A 323 -8.02 10.86 -7.67
CA PRO A 323 -8.13 9.84 -6.63
C PRO A 323 -8.68 10.44 -5.32
N ASP A 324 -9.26 9.60 -4.46
CA ASP A 324 -9.69 10.01 -3.11
C ASP A 324 -8.46 10.32 -2.23
N ALA A 325 -7.39 9.54 -2.40
CA ALA A 325 -6.16 9.64 -1.63
C ALA A 325 -4.96 8.99 -2.38
N ALA A 326 -3.85 8.76 -1.69
CA ALA A 326 -2.56 8.32 -2.23
C ALA A 326 -1.89 9.38 -3.10
N PHE A 327 -0.79 9.04 -3.74
CA PHE A 327 -0.03 9.96 -4.59
C PHE A 327 0.09 9.47 -6.05
N TYR A 328 -0.88 8.68 -6.50
CA TYR A 328 -0.94 8.15 -7.85
C TYR A 328 -2.05 8.76 -8.67
N LEU A 329 -1.78 8.98 -9.95
CA LEU A 329 -2.80 9.07 -10.99
C LEU A 329 -2.84 7.73 -11.73
N TRP A 330 -4.05 7.25 -11.98
CA TRP A 330 -4.34 6.08 -12.78
C TRP A 330 -4.93 6.54 -14.10
N ALA A 331 -4.07 6.68 -15.12
CA ALA A 331 -4.42 7.29 -16.39
C ALA A 331 -4.65 6.24 -17.45
N LYS A 332 -5.78 6.33 -18.16
CA LYS A 332 -6.06 5.51 -19.33
C LYS A 332 -5.25 6.01 -20.52
N VAL A 333 -4.58 5.09 -21.22
CA VAL A 333 -3.77 5.43 -22.39
C VAL A 333 -4.35 4.82 -23.67
N PRO A 334 -4.08 5.42 -24.83
CA PRO A 334 -4.46 4.83 -26.12
C PRO A 334 -3.59 3.60 -26.40
N GLY A 335 -4.21 2.50 -26.83
CA GLY A 335 -3.51 1.28 -27.22
C GLY A 335 -2.88 0.50 -26.06
N ASP A 336 -1.69 -0.05 -26.30
CA ASP A 336 -0.95 -0.86 -25.34
C ASP A 336 -0.18 0.00 -24.33
N ASP A 337 -0.36 -0.26 -23.05
CA ASP A 337 0.25 0.50 -21.96
C ASP A 337 1.77 0.32 -21.86
N THR A 338 2.29 -0.81 -22.30
CA THR A 338 3.75 -1.05 -22.31
C THR A 338 4.41 -0.32 -23.47
N ASP A 339 3.80 -0.32 -24.65
CA ASP A 339 4.28 0.48 -25.79
C ASP A 339 4.21 1.97 -25.50
N PHE A 340 3.10 2.44 -24.91
CA PHE A 340 2.98 3.83 -24.46
C PHE A 340 4.10 4.24 -23.52
N ALA A 341 4.37 3.44 -22.48
CA ALA A 341 5.41 3.75 -21.48
C ALA A 341 6.81 3.72 -22.10
N ARG A 342 7.10 2.76 -23.00
CA ARG A 342 8.37 2.64 -23.70
C ARG A 342 8.63 3.83 -24.64
N ARG A 343 7.64 4.24 -25.40
CA ARG A 343 7.74 5.41 -26.32
C ARG A 343 7.87 6.72 -25.55
N LEU A 344 7.07 6.90 -24.48
CA LEU A 344 7.18 8.08 -23.61
C LEU A 344 8.61 8.22 -23.03
N TYR A 345 9.19 7.10 -22.60
CA TYR A 345 10.57 7.10 -22.10
C TYR A 345 11.60 7.43 -23.19
N ALA A 346 11.46 6.85 -24.38
CA ALA A 346 12.37 7.09 -25.50
C ALA A 346 12.30 8.54 -26.00
N ASP A 347 11.09 9.09 -26.16
CA ASP A 347 10.86 10.39 -26.79
C ASP A 347 11.02 11.58 -25.82
N GLU A 348 10.61 11.40 -24.56
CA GLU A 348 10.51 12.48 -23.58
C GLU A 348 11.31 12.24 -22.30
N ALA A 349 12.01 11.13 -22.18
CA ALA A 349 12.78 10.73 -21.00
C ALA A 349 11.94 10.70 -19.70
N VAL A 350 10.65 10.37 -19.79
CA VAL A 350 9.74 10.24 -18.65
C VAL A 350 9.34 8.79 -18.48
N SER A 351 9.53 8.23 -17.29
CA SER A 351 9.08 6.87 -16.97
C SER A 351 7.80 6.86 -16.16
N VAL A 352 6.82 6.08 -16.61
CA VAL A 352 5.59 5.72 -15.89
C VAL A 352 5.51 4.21 -15.74
N LEU A 353 4.64 3.69 -14.90
CA LEU A 353 4.51 2.25 -14.70
C LEU A 353 3.31 1.71 -15.50
N PRO A 354 3.53 0.79 -16.46
CA PRO A 354 2.44 0.11 -17.15
C PRO A 354 1.49 -0.57 -16.18
N GLY A 355 0.21 -0.38 -16.38
CA GLY A 355 -0.82 -0.92 -15.51
C GLY A 355 -0.94 -2.43 -15.61
N SER A 356 -0.72 -3.00 -16.80
CA SER A 356 -0.69 -4.45 -17.01
C SER A 356 0.36 -5.16 -16.14
N TYR A 357 1.39 -4.44 -15.66
CA TYR A 357 2.39 -5.00 -14.74
C TYR A 357 1.90 -5.06 -13.29
N LEU A 358 0.85 -4.33 -12.95
CA LEU A 358 0.23 -4.31 -11.62
C LEU A 358 -0.93 -5.27 -11.48
N GLY A 359 -1.47 -5.77 -12.60
CA GLY A 359 -2.57 -6.74 -12.64
C GLY A 359 -2.16 -8.13 -13.06
N ARG A 360 -3.12 -9.04 -12.96
CA ARG A 360 -3.07 -10.39 -13.55
C ARG A 360 -4.31 -10.58 -14.41
N GLU A 361 -4.19 -11.51 -15.34
CA GLU A 361 -5.37 -11.95 -16.08
C GLU A 361 -6.28 -12.76 -15.15
N ALA A 362 -7.52 -12.31 -15.01
CA ALA A 362 -8.59 -12.97 -14.28
C ALA A 362 -9.90 -12.69 -15.02
N ASP A 363 -10.75 -13.69 -15.13
CA ASP A 363 -12.02 -13.61 -15.86
C ASP A 363 -11.87 -13.10 -17.30
N GLY A 364 -10.78 -13.50 -17.98
CA GLY A 364 -10.49 -13.16 -19.36
C GLY A 364 -9.98 -11.74 -19.61
N LEU A 365 -9.60 -10.98 -18.57
CA LEU A 365 -9.02 -9.66 -18.71
C LEU A 365 -7.96 -9.35 -17.64
N ASN A 366 -7.03 -8.46 -17.98
CA ASN A 366 -6.14 -7.80 -17.01
C ASN A 366 -6.66 -6.37 -16.81
N PRO A 367 -7.21 -6.02 -15.61
CA PRO A 367 -7.83 -4.71 -15.37
C PRO A 367 -6.82 -3.55 -15.37
N GLY A 368 -5.52 -3.86 -15.37
CA GLY A 368 -4.46 -2.86 -15.52
C GLY A 368 -4.08 -2.56 -16.97
N ALA A 369 -4.49 -3.40 -17.94
CA ALA A 369 -4.17 -3.19 -19.34
C ALA A 369 -4.81 -1.91 -19.89
N GLY A 370 -4.04 -1.13 -20.70
CA GLY A 370 -4.48 0.13 -21.23
C GLY A 370 -4.46 1.29 -20.21
N TYR A 371 -3.78 1.11 -19.08
CA TYR A 371 -3.57 2.16 -18.08
C TYR A 371 -2.08 2.33 -17.77
N VAL A 372 -1.72 3.51 -17.26
CA VAL A 372 -0.41 3.76 -16.64
C VAL A 372 -0.61 4.36 -15.27
N ARG A 373 0.24 3.96 -14.32
CA ARG A 373 0.34 4.59 -13.00
C ARG A 373 1.38 5.69 -13.04
N ILE A 374 0.99 6.91 -12.66
CA ILE A 374 1.84 8.09 -12.56
C ILE A 374 2.00 8.43 -11.08
N ALA A 375 3.23 8.42 -10.56
CA ALA A 375 3.52 8.70 -9.16
C ALA A 375 4.01 10.15 -9.00
N LEU A 376 3.23 11.03 -8.36
CA LEU A 376 3.56 12.45 -8.14
C LEU A 376 4.39 12.62 -6.85
N VAL A 377 5.46 11.83 -6.70
CA VAL A 377 6.29 11.76 -5.48
C VAL A 377 7.48 12.72 -5.49
N ALA A 378 7.96 13.12 -6.66
CA ALA A 378 9.07 14.07 -6.82
C ALA A 378 8.71 15.47 -6.31
N GLN A 379 9.69 16.37 -6.26
CA GLN A 379 9.46 17.79 -5.98
C GLN A 379 8.49 18.39 -7.01
N ALA A 380 7.76 19.43 -6.63
CA ALA A 380 6.69 20.01 -7.46
C ALA A 380 7.18 20.38 -8.89
N ALA A 381 8.32 21.03 -8.99
CA ALA A 381 8.91 21.41 -10.27
C ALA A 381 9.26 20.21 -11.17
N GLU A 382 9.80 19.14 -10.59
CA GLU A 382 10.14 17.91 -11.33
C GLU A 382 8.86 17.17 -11.77
N CYS A 383 7.83 17.12 -10.91
CA CYS A 383 6.53 16.57 -11.27
C CYS A 383 5.89 17.39 -12.41
N ALA A 384 5.91 18.71 -12.31
CA ALA A 384 5.35 19.60 -13.34
C ALA A 384 6.04 19.41 -14.69
N GLU A 385 7.37 19.38 -14.72
CA GLU A 385 8.14 19.13 -15.93
C GLU A 385 7.83 17.74 -16.53
N GLY A 386 7.79 16.71 -15.70
CA GLY A 386 7.45 15.34 -16.14
C GLY A 386 6.04 15.27 -16.75
N ILE A 387 5.06 15.94 -16.14
CA ILE A 387 3.69 16.02 -16.66
C ILE A 387 3.62 16.83 -17.96
N GLU A 388 4.35 17.95 -18.08
CA GLU A 388 4.44 18.71 -19.35
C GLU A 388 4.93 17.85 -20.51
N ARG A 389 5.98 17.07 -20.27
CA ARG A 389 6.53 16.16 -21.27
C ARG A 389 5.54 15.06 -21.64
N LEU A 390 4.86 14.47 -20.66
CA LEU A 390 3.81 13.49 -20.89
C LEU A 390 2.66 14.05 -21.70
N ILE A 391 2.20 15.27 -21.40
CA ILE A 391 1.13 15.95 -22.16
C ILE A 391 1.57 16.21 -23.60
N ARG A 392 2.81 16.68 -23.81
CA ARG A 392 3.38 16.91 -25.13
C ARG A 392 3.44 15.61 -25.94
N PHE A 393 3.84 14.51 -25.32
CA PHE A 393 3.86 13.18 -25.94
C PHE A 393 2.44 12.72 -26.30
N ALA A 394 1.50 12.77 -25.35
CA ALA A 394 0.13 12.30 -25.54
C ALA A 394 -0.64 13.07 -26.65
N ARG A 395 -0.27 14.33 -26.91
CA ARG A 395 -0.87 15.15 -28.01
C ARG A 395 -0.30 14.84 -29.39
N ARG A 396 0.81 14.12 -29.49
CA ARG A 396 1.42 13.79 -30.81
C ARG A 396 0.93 12.45 -31.37
N GLY A 397 0.33 11.62 -30.55
CA GLY A 397 0.01 10.29 -30.97
C GLY A 397 -1.03 9.51 -30.43
#